data_36d1487ce96c76fb8cb7353dff0a4608
#
_entry.id   36d1487ce96c76fb8cb7353dff0a4608
#
_cell.length_a   1.000
_cell.length_b   1.000
_cell.length_c   1.000
_cell.angle_alpha   90.00
_cell.angle_beta   90.00
_cell.angle_gamma   90.00
#
_symmetry.space_group_name_H-M   'P 1'
#
loop_
_entity.id
_entity.type
_entity.pdbx_description
1 polymer ?
#
loop_
_entity_poly.entity_id
_entity_poly.type
_entity_poly.pdbx_seq_one_letter_code
_entity_poly.pdbx_strand_id
1 'polypeptide(L)'
;MKKLIILLILLISLTTPLFILAQGEVEEKQLTTNTQYFDITMERIGQSAWNKAVTYEIYVTPKLDSPQTQIVWDSSSAIDITPKHNEFVDLYKNQTYTFRAKVKTKRSGNYEITANLIAWKHDTNYTSTVSDIITFDQNFLAQPLDPSYNFNLIAKYLIILLPFGAFIFALIVYGKKGMKKLKIWLTPPN
;
A
#
# COMPACT_ATOMS: atom_id res chain seq x y z
N MET A 1 36.61 -13.63 -3.22
CA MET A 1 35.98 -12.54 -2.47
C MET A 1 36.02 -11.21 -3.19
N LYS A 2 37.17 -10.69 -3.65
CA LYS A 2 37.27 -9.36 -4.35
C LYS A 2 36.33 -9.22 -5.56
N LYS A 3 36.22 -10.25 -6.41
CA LYS A 3 35.32 -10.23 -7.59
C LYS A 3 33.83 -10.18 -7.24
N LEU A 4 33.42 -10.73 -6.09
CA LEU A 4 32.04 -10.72 -5.61
C LEU A 4 31.65 -9.34 -5.09
N ILE A 5 32.58 -8.66 -4.39
CA ILE A 5 32.38 -7.29 -3.89
C ILE A 5 32.23 -6.32 -5.06
N ILE A 6 33.05 -6.46 -6.11
CA ILE A 6 32.96 -5.63 -7.32
C ILE A 6 31.61 -5.84 -8.01
N LEU A 7 31.11 -7.08 -8.11
CA LEU A 7 29.81 -7.37 -8.71
C LEU A 7 28.66 -6.76 -7.89
N LEU A 8 28.76 -6.80 -6.56
CA LEU A 8 27.78 -6.20 -5.67
C LEU A 8 27.74 -4.67 -5.77
N ILE A 9 28.91 -4.04 -5.85
CA ILE A 9 29.03 -2.58 -6.05
C ILE A 9 28.48 -2.17 -7.41
N LEU A 10 28.74 -2.95 -8.47
CA LEU A 10 28.22 -2.72 -9.82
C LEU A 10 26.69 -2.86 -9.87
N LEU A 11 26.12 -3.81 -9.13
CA LEU A 11 24.67 -3.99 -9.02
C LEU A 11 24.01 -2.81 -8.30
N ILE A 12 24.65 -2.28 -7.25
CA ILE A 12 24.16 -1.12 -6.49
C ILE A 12 24.27 0.16 -7.35
N SER A 13 25.35 0.32 -8.12
CA SER A 13 25.51 1.50 -8.99
C SER A 13 24.56 1.53 -10.20
N LEU A 14 24.08 0.36 -10.66
CA LEU A 14 23.06 0.29 -11.72
C LEU A 14 21.66 0.65 -11.24
N THR A 15 21.38 0.52 -9.92
CA THR A 15 20.06 0.82 -9.36
C THR A 15 19.89 2.29 -9.00
N THR A 16 20.97 3.05 -8.79
CA THR A 16 20.93 4.47 -8.39
C THR A 16 20.31 5.42 -9.43
N PRO A 17 20.51 5.29 -10.77
CA PRO A 17 19.88 6.19 -11.72
C PRO A 17 18.36 5.96 -11.88
N LEU A 18 17.83 4.77 -11.53
CA LEU A 18 16.39 4.49 -11.58
C LEU A 18 15.60 5.22 -10.49
N PHE A 19 16.26 5.64 -9.40
CA PHE A 19 15.62 6.38 -8.31
C PHE A 19 15.28 7.84 -8.66
N ILE A 20 16.01 8.46 -9.57
CA ILE A 20 15.86 9.89 -9.90
C ILE A 20 14.74 10.12 -10.92
N LEU A 21 14.38 9.12 -11.72
CA LEU A 21 13.34 9.23 -12.76
C LEU A 21 11.91 9.01 -12.27
N ALA A 22 11.71 8.63 -11.01
CA ALA A 22 10.39 8.30 -10.45
C ALA A 22 9.72 9.48 -9.71
N GLN A 23 10.34 10.65 -9.64
CA GLN A 23 9.71 11.85 -9.08
C GLN A 23 8.98 12.64 -10.17
N GLY A 24 8.00 12.02 -10.80
CA GLY A 24 6.94 12.77 -11.48
C GLY A 24 6.02 13.32 -10.38
N GLU A 25 5.90 14.63 -10.30
CA GLU A 25 4.89 15.33 -9.52
C GLU A 25 3.51 14.87 -10.03
N VAL A 26 2.94 13.86 -9.39
CA VAL A 26 1.53 13.52 -9.58
C VAL A 26 0.78 14.54 -8.74
N GLU A 27 0.07 15.41 -9.40
CA GLU A 27 -0.90 16.30 -8.77
C GLU A 27 -1.90 15.43 -8.02
N GLU A 28 -1.69 15.31 -6.71
CA GLU A 28 -2.51 14.52 -5.82
C GLU A 28 -3.87 15.22 -5.74
N LYS A 29 -4.86 14.63 -6.41
CA LYS A 29 -6.22 15.18 -6.43
C LYS A 29 -6.85 15.03 -5.06
N GLN A 30 -6.69 16.05 -4.24
CA GLN A 30 -7.40 16.18 -2.97
C GLN A 30 -8.88 16.51 -3.25
N LEU A 31 -9.76 15.63 -2.84
CA LEU A 31 -11.20 15.83 -2.90
C LEU A 31 -11.67 16.39 -1.56
N THR A 32 -11.92 17.69 -1.51
CA THR A 32 -12.37 18.36 -0.29
C THR A 32 -13.87 18.65 -0.37
N THR A 33 -14.60 18.17 0.61
CA THR A 33 -16.02 18.50 0.80
C THR A 33 -16.17 19.32 2.09
N ASN A 34 -16.62 20.57 1.95
CA ASN A 34 -16.92 21.43 3.07
C ASN A 34 -18.42 21.40 3.31
N THR A 35 -18.84 20.74 4.39
CA THR A 35 -20.25 20.68 4.79
C THR A 35 -20.50 21.57 6.01
N GLN A 36 -21.76 21.69 6.40
CA GLN A 36 -22.15 22.47 7.57
C GLN A 36 -21.49 21.96 8.86
N TYR A 37 -21.22 20.66 8.96
CA TYR A 37 -20.78 20.00 10.19
C TYR A 37 -19.32 19.54 10.16
N PHE A 38 -18.80 19.21 8.98
CA PHE A 38 -17.48 18.64 8.82
C PHE A 38 -16.75 19.25 7.63
N ASP A 39 -15.46 19.47 7.78
CA ASP A 39 -14.53 19.63 6.66
C ASP A 39 -13.87 18.26 6.45
N ILE A 40 -14.02 17.69 5.25
CA ILE A 40 -13.54 16.36 4.92
C ILE A 40 -12.65 16.46 3.70
N THR A 41 -11.46 15.91 3.80
CA THR A 41 -10.56 15.72 2.66
C THR A 41 -10.31 14.24 2.47
N MET A 42 -10.38 13.75 1.23
CA MET A 42 -10.13 12.37 0.86
C MET A 42 -8.95 12.28 -0.08
N GLU A 43 -8.01 11.40 0.21
CA GLU A 43 -6.77 11.23 -0.56
C GLU A 43 -6.49 9.76 -0.81
N ARG A 44 -5.83 9.48 -1.96
CA ARG A 44 -5.21 8.18 -2.23
C ARG A 44 -3.77 8.23 -1.77
N ILE A 45 -3.41 7.43 -0.79
CA ILE A 45 -2.05 7.39 -0.25
C ILE A 45 -1.13 6.50 -1.06
N GLY A 46 -1.67 5.48 -1.73
CA GLY A 46 -0.87 4.61 -2.57
C GLY A 46 -1.49 3.23 -2.81
N GLN A 47 -0.81 2.44 -3.63
CA GLN A 47 -1.22 1.08 -3.95
C GLN A 47 -0.16 0.06 -3.55
N SER A 48 -0.60 -1.00 -2.89
CA SER A 48 0.26 -2.10 -2.45
C SER A 48 0.67 -3.00 -3.60
N ALA A 49 1.98 -3.22 -3.79
CA ALA A 49 2.51 -4.17 -4.75
C ALA A 49 2.25 -5.65 -4.38
N TRP A 50 1.89 -5.95 -3.13
CA TRP A 50 1.66 -7.31 -2.66
C TRP A 50 0.25 -7.80 -2.95
N ASN A 51 -0.74 -6.99 -2.60
CA ASN A 51 -2.15 -7.39 -2.68
C ASN A 51 -3.00 -6.46 -3.56
N LYS A 52 -2.34 -5.51 -4.25
CA LYS A 52 -2.95 -4.53 -5.15
C LYS A 52 -4.02 -3.65 -4.50
N ALA A 53 -4.10 -3.65 -3.16
CA ALA A 53 -5.02 -2.78 -2.45
C ALA A 53 -4.57 -1.32 -2.56
N VAL A 54 -5.51 -0.44 -2.85
CA VAL A 54 -5.34 1.01 -2.78
C VAL A 54 -5.70 1.46 -1.37
N THR A 55 -4.86 2.30 -0.78
CA THR A 55 -5.12 2.88 0.54
C THR A 55 -5.70 4.27 0.36
N TYR A 56 -6.87 4.48 0.95
CA TYR A 56 -7.49 5.78 1.09
C TYR A 56 -7.31 6.30 2.51
N GLU A 57 -7.07 7.58 2.62
CA GLU A 57 -7.16 8.34 3.87
C GLU A 57 -8.24 9.42 3.75
N ILE A 58 -8.98 9.61 4.83
CA ILE A 58 -9.83 10.78 4.99
C ILE A 58 -9.37 11.55 6.23
N TYR A 59 -9.29 12.86 6.07
CA TYR A 59 -9.03 13.82 7.13
C TYR A 59 -10.33 14.52 7.44
N VAL A 60 -10.75 14.43 8.69
CA VAL A 60 -12.04 14.93 9.16
C VAL A 60 -11.81 15.96 10.23
N THR A 61 -12.27 17.19 10.01
CA THR A 61 -12.26 18.26 11.00
C THR A 61 -13.70 18.65 11.33
N PRO A 62 -14.24 18.27 12.50
CA PRO A 62 -15.60 18.63 12.90
C PRO A 62 -15.69 20.11 13.28
N LYS A 63 -16.76 20.78 12.88
CA LYS A 63 -17.09 22.18 13.24
C LYS A 63 -17.84 22.28 14.56
N LEU A 64 -18.36 21.16 15.03
CA LEU A 64 -19.05 21.00 16.32
C LEU A 64 -18.58 19.72 16.97
N ASP A 65 -18.68 19.63 18.28
CA ASP A 65 -18.45 18.36 18.99
C ASP A 65 -19.48 17.32 18.51
N SER A 66 -18.96 16.21 18.02
CA SER A 66 -19.75 15.14 17.39
C SER A 66 -19.46 13.82 18.08
N PRO A 67 -20.13 13.54 19.19
CA PRO A 67 -20.02 12.24 19.87
C PRO A 67 -20.65 11.15 19.01
N GLN A 68 -20.20 9.92 19.22
CA GLN A 68 -20.72 8.73 18.54
C GLN A 68 -20.74 8.87 17.00
N THR A 69 -19.66 9.39 16.43
CA THR A 69 -19.51 9.48 14.98
C THR A 69 -18.97 8.16 14.44
N GLN A 70 -19.57 7.69 13.34
CA GLN A 70 -19.12 6.50 12.62
C GLN A 70 -18.75 6.86 11.18
N ILE A 71 -17.66 6.30 10.69
CA ILE A 71 -17.28 6.38 9.29
C ILE A 71 -17.68 5.09 8.61
N VAL A 72 -18.49 5.20 7.55
CA VAL A 72 -18.95 4.07 6.75
C VAL A 72 -18.45 4.24 5.34
N TRP A 73 -17.63 3.27 4.91
CA TRP A 73 -17.13 3.21 3.54
C TRP A 73 -18.06 2.40 2.68
N ASP A 74 -18.38 2.93 1.50
CA ASP A 74 -19.29 2.28 0.56
C ASP A 74 -18.75 2.32 -0.87
N SER A 75 -19.15 1.35 -1.66
CA SER A 75 -18.89 1.23 -3.10
C SER A 75 -19.73 0.11 -3.70
N SER A 76 -19.56 -0.14 -5.01
CA SER A 76 -20.20 -1.26 -5.68
C SER A 76 -19.76 -2.63 -5.13
N SER A 77 -20.56 -3.66 -5.35
CA SER A 77 -20.27 -5.05 -4.91
C SER A 77 -18.99 -5.65 -5.52
N ALA A 78 -18.45 -5.05 -6.57
CA ALA A 78 -17.18 -5.45 -7.18
C ALA A 78 -15.96 -4.98 -6.38
N ILE A 79 -16.16 -4.14 -5.39
CA ILE A 79 -15.12 -3.57 -4.54
C ILE A 79 -15.21 -4.13 -3.13
N ASP A 80 -14.06 -4.59 -2.60
CA ASP A 80 -13.90 -4.95 -1.20
C ASP A 80 -13.22 -3.81 -0.46
N ILE A 81 -13.85 -3.29 0.59
CA ILE A 81 -13.30 -2.23 1.44
C ILE A 81 -13.06 -2.78 2.85
N THR A 82 -11.92 -2.45 3.42
CA THR A 82 -11.54 -2.89 4.77
C THR A 82 -10.84 -1.75 5.53
N PRO A 83 -11.36 -1.31 6.71
CA PRO A 83 -12.65 -1.68 7.28
C PRO A 83 -13.81 -1.07 6.48
N LYS A 84 -14.99 -1.69 6.49
CA LYS A 84 -16.21 -1.09 5.92
C LYS A 84 -16.77 0.04 6.78
N HIS A 85 -16.60 -0.09 8.08
CA HIS A 85 -16.96 0.92 9.06
C HIS A 85 -15.97 0.87 10.22
N ASN A 86 -15.73 2.00 10.83
CA ASN A 86 -14.96 2.12 12.06
C ASN A 86 -15.89 1.96 13.27
N GLU A 87 -15.29 1.71 14.45
CA GLU A 87 -16.00 1.84 15.70
C GLU A 87 -16.48 3.28 15.89
N PHE A 88 -17.47 3.47 16.75
CA PHE A 88 -17.94 4.81 17.11
C PHE A 88 -16.81 5.58 17.80
N VAL A 89 -16.60 6.82 17.37
CA VAL A 89 -15.58 7.71 17.92
C VAL A 89 -16.20 9.06 18.26
N ASP A 90 -15.69 9.66 19.31
CA ASP A 90 -16.07 11.02 19.68
C ASP A 90 -15.11 11.99 18.99
N LEU A 91 -15.67 12.87 18.18
CA LEU A 91 -14.93 13.88 17.46
C LEU A 91 -15.14 15.24 18.12
N TYR A 92 -14.03 15.90 18.49
CA TYR A 92 -14.05 17.21 19.12
C TYR A 92 -13.85 18.32 18.10
N LYS A 93 -14.58 19.42 18.27
CA LYS A 93 -14.53 20.59 17.41
C LYS A 93 -13.11 21.04 17.12
N ASN A 94 -12.83 21.37 15.84
CA ASN A 94 -11.56 21.90 15.35
C ASN A 94 -10.34 20.97 15.54
N GLN A 95 -10.54 19.68 15.85
CA GLN A 95 -9.47 18.68 15.84
C GLN A 95 -9.55 17.86 14.57
N THR A 96 -8.41 17.63 13.92
CA THR A 96 -8.37 16.80 12.70
C THR A 96 -8.10 15.35 13.06
N TYR A 97 -8.94 14.47 12.56
CA TYR A 97 -8.87 13.02 12.72
C TYR A 97 -8.59 12.37 11.38
N THR A 98 -7.82 11.30 11.39
CA THR A 98 -7.44 10.55 10.18
C THR A 98 -8.01 9.14 10.24
N PHE A 99 -8.73 8.74 9.18
CA PHE A 99 -9.26 7.38 9.04
C PHE A 99 -8.80 6.78 7.73
N ARG A 100 -8.49 5.49 7.75
CA ARG A 100 -7.93 4.77 6.60
C ARG A 100 -8.80 3.60 6.20
N ALA A 101 -8.90 3.37 4.88
CA ALA A 101 -9.48 2.17 4.33
C ALA A 101 -8.63 1.61 3.19
N LYS A 102 -8.62 0.30 3.06
CA LYS A 102 -7.98 -0.43 1.96
C LYS A 102 -9.06 -0.91 1.00
N VAL A 103 -8.89 -0.55 -0.25
CA VAL A 103 -9.83 -0.83 -1.33
C VAL A 103 -9.21 -1.81 -2.30
N LYS A 104 -9.91 -2.91 -2.59
CA LYS A 104 -9.52 -3.91 -3.59
C LYS A 104 -10.65 -4.11 -4.58
N THR A 105 -10.30 -4.27 -5.86
CA THR A 105 -11.28 -4.63 -6.87
C THR A 105 -11.27 -6.13 -7.17
N LYS A 106 -12.42 -6.65 -7.56
CA LYS A 106 -12.62 -7.99 -8.13
C LYS A 106 -12.71 -7.97 -9.66
N ARG A 107 -12.91 -6.79 -10.26
CA ARG A 107 -13.07 -6.59 -11.70
C ARG A 107 -12.45 -5.26 -12.11
N SER A 108 -11.98 -5.18 -13.36
CA SER A 108 -11.59 -3.90 -13.97
C SER A 108 -12.82 -3.01 -14.20
N GLY A 109 -12.64 -1.71 -14.20
CA GLY A 109 -13.70 -0.74 -14.44
C GLY A 109 -13.55 0.52 -13.61
N ASN A 110 -14.56 1.40 -13.71
CA ASN A 110 -14.64 2.65 -12.96
C ASN A 110 -15.57 2.43 -11.76
N TYR A 111 -15.12 2.84 -10.60
CA TYR A 111 -15.86 2.67 -9.35
C TYR A 111 -15.83 3.96 -8.55
N GLU A 112 -16.94 4.26 -7.94
CA GLU A 112 -17.03 5.32 -6.95
C GLU A 112 -16.76 4.73 -5.56
N ILE A 113 -15.83 5.34 -4.82
CA ILE A 113 -15.53 5.03 -3.43
C ILE A 113 -16.05 6.18 -2.60
N THR A 114 -16.93 5.88 -1.67
CA THR A 114 -17.62 6.86 -0.85
C THR A 114 -17.28 6.65 0.62
N ALA A 115 -16.97 7.72 1.33
CA ALA A 115 -16.87 7.73 2.78
C ALA A 115 -18.01 8.60 3.36
N ASN A 116 -18.86 7.96 4.14
CA ASN A 116 -19.98 8.60 4.82
C ASN A 116 -19.64 8.77 6.30
N LEU A 117 -19.66 10.00 6.77
CA LEU A 117 -19.56 10.32 8.19
C LEU A 117 -20.97 10.46 8.74
N ILE A 118 -21.31 9.67 9.74
CA ILE A 118 -22.61 9.64 10.40
C ILE A 118 -22.41 9.98 11.87
N ALA A 119 -22.84 11.18 12.27
CA ALA A 119 -22.84 11.58 13.67
C ALA A 119 -24.22 11.34 14.26
N TRP A 120 -24.29 10.57 15.35
CA TRP A 120 -25.52 10.24 16.04
C TRP A 120 -25.70 11.20 17.22
N LYS A 121 -26.71 12.04 17.16
CA LYS A 121 -27.04 12.96 18.25
C LYS A 121 -28.51 12.82 18.59
N HIS A 122 -28.79 12.32 19.80
CA HIS A 122 -30.10 12.10 20.41
C HIS A 122 -31.32 11.92 19.46
N ASP A 123 -31.71 12.94 18.71
CA ASP A 123 -32.89 12.89 17.83
C ASP A 123 -32.59 13.20 16.37
N THR A 124 -31.32 13.48 16.01
CA THR A 124 -30.94 13.85 14.64
C THR A 124 -29.60 13.26 14.24
N ASN A 125 -29.55 12.66 13.04
CA ASN A 125 -28.31 12.18 12.47
C ASN A 125 -27.77 13.22 11.48
N TYR A 126 -26.51 13.57 11.63
CA TYR A 126 -25.80 14.39 10.65
C TYR A 126 -24.97 13.50 9.76
N THR A 127 -25.18 13.57 8.46
CA THR A 127 -24.39 12.82 7.50
C THR A 127 -23.63 13.78 6.59
N SER A 128 -22.35 13.53 6.42
CA SER A 128 -21.51 14.18 5.45
C SER A 128 -20.79 13.15 4.61
N THR A 129 -20.71 13.38 3.31
CA THR A 129 -20.21 12.39 2.34
C THR A 129 -19.09 13.00 1.52
N VAL A 130 -18.05 12.23 1.28
CA VAL A 130 -17.02 12.52 0.28
C VAL A 130 -16.86 11.27 -0.60
N SER A 131 -16.68 11.48 -1.91
CA SER A 131 -16.47 10.38 -2.84
C SER A 131 -15.34 10.66 -3.81
N ASP A 132 -14.69 9.60 -4.29
CA ASP A 132 -13.70 9.61 -5.35
C ASP A 132 -14.03 8.57 -6.41
N ILE A 133 -13.71 8.86 -7.67
CA ILE A 133 -13.87 7.93 -8.78
C ILE A 133 -12.51 7.34 -9.11
N ILE A 134 -12.38 6.02 -8.96
CA ILE A 134 -11.17 5.28 -9.25
C ILE A 134 -11.39 4.34 -10.43
N THR A 135 -10.43 4.31 -11.34
CA THR A 135 -10.40 3.37 -12.47
C THR A 135 -9.42 2.25 -12.17
N PHE A 136 -9.84 1.00 -12.32
CA PHE A 136 -8.95 -0.16 -12.26
C PHE A 136 -8.79 -0.79 -13.63
N ASP A 137 -7.54 -1.04 -14.03
CA ASP A 137 -7.20 -1.72 -15.27
C ASP A 137 -7.45 -3.24 -15.19
N GLN A 138 -7.13 -3.97 -16.27
CA GLN A 138 -7.27 -5.44 -16.34
C GLN A 138 -6.33 -6.16 -15.36
N ASN A 139 -5.27 -5.51 -14.90
CA ASN A 139 -4.35 -6.02 -13.89
C ASN A 139 -4.78 -5.68 -12.46
N PHE A 140 -5.96 -5.04 -12.29
CA PHE A 140 -6.47 -4.56 -11.01
C PHE A 140 -5.58 -3.47 -10.39
N LEU A 141 -4.91 -2.66 -11.24
CA LEU A 141 -4.13 -1.52 -10.81
C LEU A 141 -4.94 -0.24 -11.00
N ALA A 142 -4.87 0.62 -10.00
CA ALA A 142 -5.52 1.93 -10.04
C ALA A 142 -4.86 2.84 -11.08
N GLN A 143 -5.68 3.60 -11.78
CA GLN A 143 -5.24 4.58 -12.75
C GLN A 143 -5.66 5.99 -12.28
N PRO A 144 -4.77 6.98 -12.37
CA PRO A 144 -3.36 6.88 -12.74
C PRO A 144 -2.57 6.03 -11.71
N LEU A 145 -1.54 5.35 -12.19
CA LEU A 145 -0.72 4.51 -11.34
C LEU A 145 0.10 5.38 -10.36
N ASP A 146 0.05 5.04 -9.09
CA ASP A 146 0.84 5.69 -8.07
C ASP A 146 2.35 5.50 -8.36
N PRO A 147 3.17 6.56 -8.38
CA PRO A 147 4.61 6.46 -8.60
C PRO A 147 5.33 5.55 -7.60
N SER A 148 4.84 5.51 -6.36
CA SER A 148 5.39 4.64 -5.32
C SER A 148 5.17 3.15 -5.58
N TYR A 149 4.19 2.80 -6.43
CA TYR A 149 3.88 1.41 -6.77
C TYR A 149 5.06 0.70 -7.42
N ASN A 150 5.71 1.33 -8.39
CA ASN A 150 6.87 0.75 -9.07
C ASN A 150 8.03 0.52 -8.10
N PHE A 151 8.25 1.45 -7.18
CA PHE A 151 9.25 1.30 -6.14
C PHE A 151 8.92 0.12 -5.21
N ASN A 152 7.68 0.04 -4.75
CA ASN A 152 7.19 -1.06 -3.90
C ASN A 152 7.26 -2.41 -4.62
N LEU A 153 7.06 -2.44 -5.94
CA LEU A 153 7.19 -3.64 -6.77
C LEU A 153 8.65 -4.11 -6.83
N ILE A 154 9.59 -3.20 -7.07
CA ILE A 154 11.03 -3.51 -7.06
C ILE A 154 11.46 -3.99 -5.69
N ALA A 155 11.07 -3.30 -4.62
CA ALA A 155 11.37 -3.72 -3.24
C ALA A 155 10.83 -5.11 -2.93
N LYS A 156 9.62 -5.44 -3.38
CA LYS A 156 9.02 -6.78 -3.26
C LYS A 156 9.90 -7.85 -3.91
N TYR A 157 10.34 -7.62 -5.15
CA TYR A 157 11.20 -8.59 -5.85
C TYR A 157 12.57 -8.73 -5.18
N LEU A 158 13.17 -7.64 -4.70
CA LEU A 158 14.43 -7.69 -3.96
C LEU A 158 14.31 -8.50 -2.67
N ILE A 159 13.22 -8.31 -1.90
CA ILE A 159 12.96 -9.07 -0.67
C ILE A 159 12.86 -10.57 -0.95
N ILE A 160 12.32 -10.98 -2.10
CA ILE A 160 12.18 -12.37 -2.48
C ILE A 160 13.50 -12.92 -3.04
N LEU A 161 14.18 -12.19 -3.92
CA LEU A 161 15.36 -12.67 -4.64
C LEU A 161 16.62 -12.72 -3.77
N LEU A 162 16.79 -11.79 -2.82
CA LEU A 162 17.96 -11.74 -1.95
C LEU A 162 18.13 -13.01 -1.12
N PRO A 163 17.14 -13.49 -0.33
CA PRO A 163 17.28 -14.73 0.42
C PRO A 163 17.44 -15.95 -0.47
N PHE A 164 16.76 -15.97 -1.63
CA PHE A 164 16.89 -17.06 -2.59
C PHE A 164 18.31 -17.13 -3.19
N GLY A 165 18.87 -15.98 -3.57
CA GLY A 165 20.25 -15.87 -4.05
C GLY A 165 21.27 -16.26 -2.97
N ALA A 166 21.07 -15.84 -1.72
CA ALA A 166 21.90 -16.23 -0.58
C ALA A 166 21.84 -17.74 -0.31
N PHE A 167 20.66 -18.34 -0.43
CA PHE A 167 20.46 -19.79 -0.28
C PHE A 167 21.20 -20.57 -1.36
N ILE A 168 21.06 -20.19 -2.65
CA ILE A 168 21.80 -20.82 -3.75
C ILE A 168 23.31 -20.69 -3.55
N PHE A 169 23.78 -19.50 -3.16
CA PHE A 169 25.19 -19.26 -2.88
C PHE A 169 25.70 -20.16 -1.76
N ALA A 170 24.93 -20.28 -0.67
CA ALA A 170 25.25 -21.18 0.43
C ALA A 170 25.35 -22.66 -0.04
N LEU A 171 24.39 -23.12 -0.85
CA LEU A 171 24.41 -24.47 -1.42
C LEU A 171 25.67 -24.73 -2.28
N ILE A 172 26.07 -23.75 -3.10
CA ILE A 172 27.29 -23.88 -3.94
C ILE A 172 28.55 -23.96 -3.07
N VAL A 173 28.66 -23.10 -2.05
CA VAL A 173 29.85 -23.04 -1.19
C VAL A 173 29.94 -24.27 -0.29
N TYR A 174 28.85 -24.64 0.37
CA TYR A 174 28.82 -25.75 1.30
C TYR A 174 28.75 -27.12 0.55
N GLY A 175 28.02 -27.16 -0.57
CA GLY A 175 27.97 -28.36 -1.42
C GLY A 175 29.33 -28.75 -1.96
N LYS A 176 30.16 -27.78 -2.43
CA LYS A 176 31.54 -28.06 -2.86
C LYS A 176 32.43 -28.59 -1.71
N LYS A 177 32.25 -28.06 -0.49
CA LYS A 177 32.99 -28.55 0.69
C LYS A 177 32.51 -29.94 1.09
N GLY A 178 31.20 -30.19 1.05
CA GLY A 178 30.62 -31.51 1.35
C GLY A 178 31.08 -32.58 0.37
N MET A 179 31.05 -32.32 -0.95
CA MET A 179 31.52 -33.26 -1.97
C MET A 179 33.00 -33.57 -1.83
N LYS A 180 33.85 -32.60 -1.46
CA LYS A 180 35.27 -32.90 -1.18
C LYS A 180 35.44 -33.86 -0.01
N LYS A 181 34.69 -33.66 1.08
CA LYS A 181 34.71 -34.59 2.24
C LYS A 181 34.20 -35.99 1.88
N LEU A 182 33.12 -36.06 1.09
CA LEU A 182 32.54 -37.33 0.63
C LEU A 182 33.52 -38.10 -0.27
N LYS A 183 34.24 -37.39 -1.16
CA LYS A 183 35.24 -37.97 -2.03
C LYS A 183 36.42 -38.57 -1.24
N ILE A 184 36.90 -37.89 -0.18
CA ILE A 184 37.95 -38.38 0.71
C ILE A 184 37.47 -39.63 1.47
N TRP A 185 36.22 -39.65 1.90
CA TRP A 185 35.64 -40.78 2.66
C TRP A 185 35.38 -42.00 1.78
N LEU A 186 35.09 -41.83 0.48
CA LEU A 186 34.86 -42.91 -0.50
C LEU A 186 36.14 -43.42 -1.15
N THR A 187 37.31 -42.79 -0.95
CA THR A 187 38.57 -43.27 -1.49
C THR A 187 39.14 -44.31 -0.53
N PRO A 188 39.29 -45.62 -0.94
CA PRO A 188 39.85 -46.63 -0.07
C PRO A 188 41.29 -46.25 0.34
N PRO A 189 41.71 -46.54 1.58
CA PRO A 189 43.10 -46.36 1.99
C PRO A 189 43.99 -47.33 1.16
N ASN A 190 45.05 -46.76 0.54
CA ASN A 190 46.09 -47.54 -0.13
C ASN A 190 46.88 -48.35 0.90
#